data_d8144ac8f11ea50fa7124320372ac0ea
#
_entry.id   d8144ac8f11ea50fa7124320372ac0ea
#
_cell.length_a   1.000
_cell.length_b   1.000
_cell.length_c   1.000
_cell.angle_alpha   90.00
_cell.angle_beta   90.00
_cell.angle_gamma   90.00
#
_symmetry.space_group_name_H-M   'P 1'
#
loop_
_entity.id
_entity.type
_entity.pdbx_description
1 polymer ?
#
loop_
_entity_poly.entity_id
_entity_poly.type
_entity_poly.pdbx_seq_one_letter_code
_entity_poly.pdbx_strand_id
1 'polypeptide(L)'
;MISRDAFLERINQEGFSFSIEIPRRNFSDFKSLVRRRRISEEDLYQLFYNYCQELENCLKEAGEKRRLLFNKFPVSPVHDKYKTKFDTVAPNGREFRFEFVFSNDNRLKVYHIIETVNGRRKKTPMEILMDLVDAL
;
A
#
# COMPACT_ATOMS: atom_id res chain seq x y z
N MET A 1 -6.31 13.38 -14.47
CA MET A 1 -6.93 12.71 -13.30
C MET A 1 -6.53 11.24 -13.29
N ILE A 2 -6.15 10.72 -12.15
CA ILE A 2 -5.72 9.32 -12.01
C ILE A 2 -6.87 8.33 -12.31
N SER A 3 -6.60 7.32 -13.16
CA SER A 3 -7.53 6.26 -13.52
C SER A 3 -7.07 4.94 -12.92
N ARG A 4 -7.98 4.21 -12.26
CA ARG A 4 -7.70 2.88 -11.71
C ARG A 4 -7.22 1.91 -12.79
N ASP A 5 -7.95 1.85 -13.91
CA ASP A 5 -7.64 0.90 -14.97
C ASP A 5 -6.30 1.21 -15.64
N ALA A 6 -6.00 2.49 -15.88
CA ALA A 6 -4.71 2.91 -16.43
C ALA A 6 -3.55 2.63 -15.44
N PHE A 7 -3.76 2.88 -14.16
CA PHE A 7 -2.77 2.59 -13.12
C PHE A 7 -2.47 1.09 -13.05
N LEU A 8 -3.50 0.25 -13.01
CA LEU A 8 -3.35 -1.21 -12.97
C LEU A 8 -2.71 -1.76 -14.23
N GLU A 9 -3.11 -1.25 -15.40
CA GLU A 9 -2.50 -1.64 -16.66
C GLU A 9 -1.01 -1.33 -16.67
N ARG A 10 -0.64 -0.12 -16.26
CA ARG A 10 0.77 0.30 -16.20
C ARG A 10 1.60 -0.58 -15.27
N ILE A 11 1.12 -0.83 -14.06
CA ILE A 11 1.89 -1.62 -13.09
C ILE A 11 1.95 -3.11 -13.47
N ASN A 12 0.89 -3.67 -14.03
CA ASN A 12 0.88 -5.07 -14.45
C ASN A 12 1.73 -5.33 -15.70
N GLN A 13 2.02 -4.30 -16.50
CA GLN A 13 2.94 -4.40 -17.64
C GLN A 13 4.41 -4.48 -17.22
N GLU A 14 4.74 -4.17 -15.98
CA GLU A 14 6.11 -4.25 -15.48
C GLU A 14 6.64 -5.70 -15.37
N GLY A 15 5.77 -6.69 -15.46
CA GLY A 15 6.17 -8.09 -15.53
C GLY A 15 6.51 -8.74 -14.20
N PHE A 16 5.91 -8.29 -13.10
CA PHE A 16 6.07 -8.95 -11.81
C PHE A 16 5.49 -10.37 -11.84
N SER A 17 6.02 -11.26 -10.99
CA SER A 17 5.59 -12.66 -10.91
C SER A 17 4.24 -12.84 -10.20
N PHE A 18 3.61 -11.76 -9.81
CA PHE A 18 2.30 -11.73 -9.17
C PHE A 18 1.39 -10.74 -9.88
N SER A 19 0.08 -10.99 -9.85
CA SER A 19 -0.91 -10.04 -10.35
C SER A 19 -1.25 -9.01 -9.28
N ILE A 20 -1.57 -7.79 -9.70
CA ILE A 20 -1.87 -6.68 -8.80
C ILE A 20 -3.32 -6.28 -9.02
N GLU A 21 -4.07 -6.21 -7.92
CA GLU A 21 -5.48 -5.85 -7.89
C GLU A 21 -5.72 -4.73 -6.88
N ILE A 22 -6.50 -3.72 -7.28
CA ILE A 22 -6.96 -2.67 -6.39
C ILE A 22 -8.47 -2.59 -6.55
N PRO A 23 -9.27 -3.01 -5.54
CA PRO A 23 -10.71 -2.87 -5.63
C PRO A 23 -11.14 -1.42 -5.88
N ARG A 24 -12.20 -1.21 -6.64
CA ARG A 24 -12.66 0.14 -7.03
C ARG A 24 -12.86 1.06 -5.84
N ARG A 25 -13.51 0.57 -4.79
CA ARG A 25 -13.75 1.35 -3.57
C ARG A 25 -12.45 1.75 -2.86
N ASN A 26 -11.42 0.89 -2.93
CA ASN A 26 -10.13 1.16 -2.28
C ASN A 26 -9.28 2.12 -3.11
N PHE A 27 -9.48 2.14 -4.44
CA PHE A 27 -8.81 3.08 -5.30
C PHE A 27 -9.26 4.54 -5.06
N SER A 28 -10.39 4.73 -4.41
CA SER A 28 -10.84 6.07 -4.02
C SER A 28 -9.84 6.77 -3.09
N ASP A 29 -9.10 6.03 -2.28
CA ASP A 29 -8.03 6.59 -1.43
C ASP A 29 -6.90 7.16 -2.28
N PHE A 30 -6.51 6.46 -3.34
CA PHE A 30 -5.49 6.91 -4.30
C PHE A 30 -5.94 8.21 -4.98
N LYS A 31 -7.17 8.23 -5.48
CA LYS A 31 -7.75 9.42 -6.11
C LYS A 31 -7.82 10.60 -5.17
N SER A 32 -8.22 10.36 -3.92
CA SER A 32 -8.34 11.41 -2.90
C SER A 32 -6.98 12.05 -2.61
N LEU A 33 -5.93 11.27 -2.42
CA LEU A 33 -4.60 11.78 -2.13
C LEU A 33 -4.07 12.65 -3.28
N VAL A 34 -4.25 12.20 -4.52
CA VAL A 34 -3.81 12.94 -5.70
C VAL A 34 -4.62 14.23 -5.87
N ARG A 35 -5.94 14.14 -5.75
CA ARG A 35 -6.84 15.30 -5.87
C ARG A 35 -6.54 16.36 -4.81
N ARG A 36 -6.25 15.95 -3.59
CA ARG A 36 -5.93 16.83 -2.47
C ARG A 36 -4.47 17.31 -2.50
N ARG A 37 -3.73 16.98 -3.54
CA ARG A 37 -2.32 17.35 -3.72
C ARG A 37 -1.40 16.90 -2.59
N ARG A 38 -1.74 15.79 -1.96
CA ARG A 38 -0.88 15.18 -0.92
C ARG A 38 0.30 14.47 -1.54
N ILE A 39 0.15 13.99 -2.77
CA ILE A 39 1.18 13.34 -3.57
C ILE A 39 0.81 13.49 -5.05
N SER A 40 1.82 13.61 -5.92
CA SER A 40 1.56 13.60 -7.36
C SER A 40 1.24 12.18 -7.84
N GLU A 41 0.53 12.08 -8.96
CA GLU A 41 0.19 10.79 -9.57
C GLU A 41 1.45 9.97 -9.89
N GLU A 42 2.48 10.60 -10.43
CA GLU A 42 3.73 9.93 -10.79
C GLU A 42 4.49 9.46 -9.54
N ASP A 43 4.55 10.27 -8.51
CA ASP A 43 5.21 9.87 -7.25
C ASP A 43 4.47 8.73 -6.58
N LEU A 44 3.14 8.75 -6.59
CA LEU A 44 2.33 7.66 -6.06
C LEU A 44 2.62 6.35 -6.80
N TYR A 45 2.65 6.41 -8.13
CA TYR A 45 3.00 5.26 -8.96
C TYR A 45 4.40 4.74 -8.61
N GLN A 46 5.38 5.63 -8.48
CA GLN A 46 6.76 5.27 -8.20
C GLN A 46 6.92 4.60 -6.82
N LEU A 47 6.24 5.10 -5.80
CA LEU A 47 6.25 4.46 -4.48
C LEU A 47 5.66 3.05 -4.54
N PHE A 48 4.57 2.90 -5.26
CA PHE A 48 3.91 1.62 -5.43
C PHE A 48 4.79 0.64 -6.22
N TYR A 49 5.42 1.11 -7.29
CA TYR A 49 6.36 0.33 -8.09
C TYR A 49 7.54 -0.14 -7.23
N ASN A 50 8.12 0.73 -6.43
CA ASN A 50 9.25 0.40 -5.57
C ASN A 50 8.90 -0.71 -4.58
N TYR A 51 7.70 -0.67 -4.02
CA TYR A 51 7.22 -1.75 -3.15
C TYR A 51 7.10 -3.06 -3.91
N CYS A 52 6.49 -3.05 -5.07
CA CYS A 52 6.32 -4.25 -5.90
C CYS A 52 7.68 -4.84 -6.30
N GLN A 53 8.66 -3.99 -6.63
CA GLN A 53 10.01 -4.42 -6.97
C GLN A 53 10.70 -5.08 -5.77
N GLU A 54 10.56 -4.51 -4.59
CA GLU A 54 11.11 -5.08 -3.37
C GLU A 54 10.46 -6.42 -3.03
N LEU A 55 9.14 -6.51 -3.15
CA LEU A 55 8.42 -7.76 -2.97
C LEU A 55 8.88 -8.84 -3.97
N GLU A 56 9.04 -8.47 -5.24
CA GLU A 56 9.53 -9.38 -6.28
C GLU A 56 10.92 -9.92 -5.93
N ASN A 57 11.83 -9.06 -5.51
CA ASN A 57 13.17 -9.47 -5.11
C ASN A 57 13.13 -10.44 -3.93
N CYS A 58 12.31 -10.15 -2.94
CA CYS A 58 12.14 -11.02 -1.78
C CYS A 58 11.53 -12.38 -2.15
N LEU A 59 10.57 -12.41 -3.07
CA LEU A 59 9.97 -13.66 -3.55
C LEU A 59 11.00 -14.54 -4.27
N LYS A 60 11.88 -13.94 -5.05
CA LYS A 60 12.97 -14.65 -5.73
C LYS A 60 13.98 -15.24 -4.75
N GLU A 61 14.35 -14.50 -3.71
CA GLU A 61 15.26 -14.96 -2.68
C GLU A 61 14.66 -16.09 -1.84
N ALA A 62 13.39 -15.97 -1.49
CA ALA A 62 12.71 -16.92 -0.59
C ALA A 62 12.38 -18.24 -1.29
N GLY A 63 12.15 -18.24 -2.62
CA GLY A 63 11.70 -19.41 -3.34
C GLY A 63 10.44 -20.00 -2.71
N GLU A 64 10.50 -21.28 -2.28
CA GLU A 64 9.39 -21.95 -1.63
C GLU A 64 9.24 -21.58 -0.16
N LYS A 65 10.23 -20.95 0.45
CA LYS A 65 10.24 -20.59 1.88
C LYS A 65 9.58 -19.23 2.13
N ARG A 66 8.36 -19.05 1.63
CA ARG A 66 7.63 -17.78 1.72
C ARG A 66 7.40 -17.29 3.16
N ARG A 67 7.37 -18.20 4.14
CA ARG A 67 7.24 -17.80 5.55
C ARG A 67 8.42 -16.96 6.03
N LEU A 68 9.62 -17.21 5.52
CA LEU A 68 10.82 -16.43 5.86
C LEU A 68 10.83 -15.07 5.18
N LEU A 69 10.19 -14.95 4.02
CA LEU A 69 10.01 -13.70 3.32
C LEU A 69 9.36 -12.66 4.21
N PHE A 70 8.29 -13.04 4.88
CA PHE A 70 7.46 -12.12 5.64
C PHE A 70 8.02 -11.76 7.02
N ASN A 71 9.20 -12.27 7.39
CA ASN A 71 9.94 -11.79 8.55
C ASN A 71 10.44 -10.34 8.35
N LYS A 72 10.61 -9.88 7.11
CA LYS A 72 10.97 -8.50 6.78
C LYS A 72 9.78 -7.54 6.79
N PHE A 73 8.57 -8.06 6.59
CA PHE A 73 7.34 -7.27 6.55
C PHE A 73 6.46 -7.73 7.70
N PRO A 74 5.93 -6.83 8.54
CA PRO A 74 4.98 -7.22 9.57
C PRO A 74 3.78 -7.90 8.92
N VAL A 75 3.62 -9.21 9.14
CA VAL A 75 2.61 -10.02 8.47
C VAL A 75 1.80 -10.78 9.50
N SER A 76 0.48 -10.73 9.35
CA SER A 76 -0.44 -11.57 10.09
C SER A 76 -1.02 -12.61 9.12
N PRO A 77 -0.73 -13.92 9.30
CA PRO A 77 -1.31 -14.95 8.44
C PRO A 77 -2.81 -15.08 8.74
N VAL A 78 -3.62 -15.08 7.67
CA VAL A 78 -5.07 -15.32 7.75
C VAL A 78 -5.41 -16.31 6.66
N HIS A 79 -5.58 -17.59 7.02
CA HIS A 79 -5.73 -18.70 6.08
C HIS A 79 -4.53 -18.73 5.10
N ASP A 80 -4.77 -18.79 3.79
CA ASP A 80 -3.73 -18.78 2.76
C ASP A 80 -3.35 -17.37 2.30
N LYS A 81 -3.53 -16.37 3.15
CA LYS A 81 -3.28 -14.97 2.83
C LYS A 81 -2.40 -14.34 3.88
N TYR A 82 -1.60 -13.38 3.45
CA TYR A 82 -0.72 -12.62 4.31
C TYR A 82 -1.05 -11.14 4.22
N LYS A 83 -1.42 -10.54 5.36
CA LYS A 83 -1.60 -9.08 5.48
C LYS A 83 -0.26 -8.44 5.75
N THR A 84 0.06 -7.38 5.05
CA THR A 84 1.31 -6.65 5.24
C THR A 84 1.08 -5.15 5.16
N LYS A 85 1.94 -4.41 5.84
CA LYS A 85 1.99 -2.95 5.82
C LYS A 85 3.35 -2.52 5.33
N PHE A 86 3.37 -1.49 4.51
CA PHE A 86 4.60 -0.91 4.01
C PHE A 86 4.60 0.60 4.23
N ASP A 87 5.52 1.07 5.06
CA ASP A 87 5.70 2.49 5.34
C ASP A 87 6.77 3.06 4.41
N THR A 88 6.48 4.19 3.80
CA THR A 88 7.38 4.83 2.85
C THR A 88 7.29 6.35 2.94
N VAL A 89 8.31 7.02 2.41
CA VAL A 89 8.38 8.48 2.37
C VAL A 89 8.41 8.92 0.91
N ALA A 90 7.50 9.82 0.54
CA ALA A 90 7.46 10.41 -0.80
C ALA A 90 8.56 11.47 -0.97
N PRO A 91 8.90 11.82 -2.23
CA PRO A 91 9.90 12.87 -2.49
C PRO A 91 9.56 14.22 -1.86
N ASN A 92 8.28 14.51 -1.62
CA ASN A 92 7.84 15.74 -0.95
C ASN A 92 7.99 15.70 0.58
N GLY A 93 8.55 14.62 1.14
CA GLY A 93 8.76 14.44 2.58
C GLY A 93 7.55 13.89 3.33
N ARG A 94 6.41 13.71 2.69
CA ARG A 94 5.22 13.14 3.33
C ARG A 94 5.35 11.63 3.46
N GLU A 95 4.83 11.10 4.54
CA GLU A 95 4.89 9.68 4.86
C GLU A 95 3.58 9.00 4.50
N PHE A 96 3.67 7.80 3.92
CA PHE A 96 2.51 7.01 3.50
C PHE A 96 2.67 5.56 3.94
N ARG A 97 1.53 4.90 4.17
CA ARG A 97 1.46 3.47 4.43
C ARG A 97 0.55 2.82 3.42
N PHE A 98 1.07 1.79 2.77
CA PHE A 98 0.27 0.88 1.95
C PHE A 98 -0.12 -0.33 2.80
N GLU A 99 -1.37 -0.77 2.68
CA GLU A 99 -1.87 -1.99 3.30
C GLU A 99 -2.26 -2.98 2.21
N PHE A 100 -1.75 -4.20 2.30
CA PHE A 100 -1.89 -5.23 1.28
C PHE A 100 -2.33 -6.55 1.87
N VAL A 101 -2.89 -7.40 0.98
CA VAL A 101 -2.98 -8.84 1.20
C VAL A 101 -2.31 -9.55 0.03
N PHE A 102 -1.39 -10.43 0.33
CA PHE A 102 -0.77 -11.30 -0.63
C PHE A 102 -1.32 -12.71 -0.46
N SER A 103 -1.80 -13.32 -1.54
CA SER A 103 -2.37 -14.67 -1.54
C SER A 103 -1.36 -15.67 -2.09
N ASN A 104 -1.46 -16.94 -1.66
CA ASN A 104 -0.57 -18.01 -2.12
C ASN A 104 -0.66 -18.30 -3.62
N ASP A 105 -1.74 -17.85 -4.28
CA ASP A 105 -1.90 -17.94 -5.74
C ASP A 105 -1.24 -16.76 -6.49
N ASN A 106 -0.30 -16.06 -5.85
CA ASN A 106 0.45 -14.95 -6.42
C ASN A 106 -0.41 -13.76 -6.82
N ARG A 107 -1.33 -13.37 -5.96
CA ARG A 107 -2.14 -12.16 -6.10
C ARG A 107 -1.82 -11.17 -5.00
N LEU A 108 -1.48 -9.95 -5.39
CA LEU A 108 -1.30 -8.83 -4.48
C LEU A 108 -2.54 -7.93 -4.55
N LYS A 109 -3.29 -7.86 -3.47
CA LYS A 109 -4.47 -7.02 -3.37
C LYS A 109 -4.16 -5.83 -2.46
N VAL A 110 -4.33 -4.63 -3.00
CA VAL A 110 -4.13 -3.40 -2.25
C VAL A 110 -5.43 -3.02 -1.56
N TYR A 111 -5.38 -2.81 -0.25
CA TYR A 111 -6.55 -2.38 0.53
C TYR A 111 -6.58 -0.87 0.70
N HIS A 112 -5.50 -0.30 1.23
CA HIS A 112 -5.46 1.11 1.57
C HIS A 112 -4.11 1.70 1.24
N ILE A 113 -4.13 3.00 0.93
CA ILE A 113 -3.00 3.88 1.10
C ILE A 113 -3.44 5.02 2.01
N ILE A 114 -2.69 5.28 3.07
CA ILE A 114 -2.98 6.33 4.03
C ILE A 114 -1.75 7.19 4.26
N GLU A 115 -1.97 8.48 4.49
CA GLU A 115 -0.90 9.37 4.95
C GLU A 115 -0.70 9.18 6.45
N THR A 116 0.56 9.07 6.87
CA THR A 116 0.92 8.85 8.27
C THR A 116 1.78 9.99 8.79
N VAL A 117 1.89 10.07 10.12
CA VAL A 117 2.81 10.99 10.80
C VAL A 117 3.62 10.16 11.79
N ASN A 118 4.94 10.10 11.60
CA ASN A 118 5.85 9.30 12.43
C ASN A 118 5.42 7.81 12.52
N GLY A 119 5.00 7.23 11.37
CA GLY A 119 4.53 5.86 11.30
C GLY A 119 3.12 5.63 11.87
N ARG A 120 2.41 6.69 12.25
CA ARG A 120 1.04 6.61 12.76
C ARG A 120 0.07 7.20 11.75
N ARG A 121 -1.12 6.58 11.63
CA ARG A 121 -2.17 7.11 10.79
C ARG A 121 -2.51 8.54 11.22
N LYS A 122 -2.57 9.45 10.24
CA LYS A 122 -3.01 10.82 10.47
C LYS A 122 -4.48 10.83 10.87
N LYS A 123 -4.80 11.47 12.00
CA LYS A 123 -6.17 11.56 12.50
C LYS A 123 -7.03 12.45 11.61
N THR A 124 -8.27 12.01 11.38
CA THR A 124 -9.28 12.82 10.71
C THR A 124 -9.75 13.96 11.63
N PRO A 125 -10.36 15.03 11.09
CA PRO A 125 -10.94 16.08 11.93
C PRO A 125 -11.95 15.54 12.94
N MET A 126 -12.76 14.52 12.57
CA MET A 126 -13.72 13.92 13.48
C MET A 126 -13.03 13.19 14.64
N GLU A 127 -11.96 12.44 14.35
CA GLU A 127 -11.17 11.76 15.38
C GLU A 127 -10.55 12.75 16.35
N ILE A 128 -10.03 13.88 15.85
CA ILE A 128 -9.48 14.94 16.68
C ILE A 128 -10.55 15.51 17.61
N LEU A 129 -11.74 15.78 17.08
CA LEU A 129 -12.86 16.28 17.85
C LEU A 129 -13.29 15.29 18.96
N MET A 130 -13.37 14.00 18.65
CA MET A 130 -13.72 12.97 19.63
C MET A 130 -12.67 12.86 20.73
N ASP A 131 -11.39 12.95 20.39
CA ASP A 131 -10.30 12.95 21.38
C ASP A 131 -10.43 14.15 22.34
N LEU A 132 -10.79 15.34 21.83
CA LEU A 132 -11.02 16.54 22.66
C LEU A 132 -12.21 16.36 23.60
N VAL A 133 -13.29 15.77 23.12
CA VAL A 133 -14.48 15.48 23.94
C VAL A 133 -14.13 14.51 25.07
N ASP A 134 -13.39 13.45 24.76
CA ASP A 134 -12.99 12.42 25.75
C ASP A 134 -12.01 12.98 26.79
N ALA A 135 -11.28 14.03 26.46
CA ALA A 135 -10.36 14.70 27.40
C ALA A 135 -11.05 15.67 28.37
N LEU A 136 -12.31 16.02 28.11
CA LEU A 136 -13.11 16.85 29.00
C LEU A 136 -13.74 16.01 30.11
#